data_c7e2f32dc541c4b6d62d9231c4976d8d
#
_entry.id   c7e2f32dc541c4b6d62d9231c4976d8d
#
_cell.length_a   1.000
_cell.length_b   1.000
_cell.length_c   1.000
_cell.angle_alpha   90.00
_cell.angle_beta   90.00
_cell.angle_gamma   90.00
#
_symmetry.space_group_name_H-M   'P 1'
#
loop_
_entity.id
_entity.type
_entity.pdbx_description
1 polymer ?
#
loop_
_entity_poly.entity_id
_entity_poly.type
_entity_poly.pdbx_seq_one_letter_code
_entity_poly.pdbx_strand_id
1 'polypeptide(L)'
;VRNHLLLALLNGKEYSGINNSYAHDFLKDVNNEDFRFCSIVFLIDKYAAFIESIPSKEQWLIKYSLCNIFEEACRRFGDGYGTDLALNEGIVGIVKFHKAENILAIAQNICEELQAYMKRFDCTLSCSVGTPCDNMFSVSASYSTAISNAHYRFFLGQGSVITPEAVKTIKIKQNNTLKDMDLKWSNVIASIKSCDMDAIAKSVGSSFQCLDMDKNMISFRSAYFRMISLLNSFINDYLLYKKEALNYKLDMLFERDYETIDDACSGITDFCCELSEEFRQLKGSKTNKDIFALVNKFVLKNYTDRSLTLSKIADE
;
A
#
# COMPACT_ATOMS: atom_id res chain seq x y z
N VAL A 1 8.10 -31.26 9.79
CA VAL A 1 9.57 -31.22 9.93
C VAL A 1 10.16 -30.28 8.87
N ARG A 2 9.90 -30.48 7.56
CA ARG A 2 10.46 -29.70 6.46
C ARG A 2 10.19 -28.18 6.59
N ASN A 3 8.94 -27.79 6.79
CA ASN A 3 8.58 -26.37 6.93
C ASN A 3 9.24 -25.70 8.16
N HIS A 4 9.41 -26.42 9.25
CA HIS A 4 10.15 -25.90 10.42
C HIS A 4 11.64 -25.69 10.13
N LEU A 5 12.25 -26.56 9.33
CA LEU A 5 13.64 -26.42 8.87
C LEU A 5 13.80 -25.18 7.99
N LEU A 6 12.92 -25.01 7.01
CA LEU A 6 12.92 -23.86 6.11
C LEU A 6 12.74 -22.54 6.87
N LEU A 7 11.77 -22.48 7.78
CA LEU A 7 11.54 -21.29 8.60
C LEU A 7 12.71 -21.00 9.54
N ALA A 8 13.41 -22.01 10.07
CA ALA A 8 14.59 -21.78 10.89
C ALA A 8 15.76 -21.23 10.07
N LEU A 9 16.02 -21.76 8.88
CA LEU A 9 17.03 -21.25 7.94
C LEU A 9 16.74 -19.80 7.52
N LEU A 10 15.49 -19.50 7.19
CA LEU A 10 15.06 -18.15 6.83
C LEU A 10 15.23 -17.16 7.99
N ASN A 11 15.02 -17.61 9.23
CA ASN A 11 15.18 -16.77 10.43
C ASN A 11 16.61 -16.77 11.01
N GLY A 12 17.57 -17.42 10.35
CA GLY A 12 18.97 -17.46 10.80
C GLY A 12 19.19 -18.18 12.14
N LYS A 13 18.27 -19.07 12.52
CA LYS A 13 18.41 -19.87 13.75
C LYS A 13 19.36 -21.02 13.48
N GLU A 14 20.41 -21.13 14.29
CA GLU A 14 21.30 -22.29 14.26
C GLU A 14 20.53 -23.56 14.64
N TYR A 15 20.59 -24.52 13.77
CA TYR A 15 19.95 -25.83 13.96
C TYR A 15 20.90 -26.78 14.71
N SER A 16 21.19 -26.49 15.97
CA SER A 16 21.92 -27.37 16.85
C SER A 16 20.98 -28.40 17.46
N GLY A 17 20.71 -29.51 16.75
CA GLY A 17 19.99 -30.60 17.37
C GLY A 17 19.12 -31.52 16.51
N ILE A 18 19.17 -31.44 15.19
CA ILE A 18 18.45 -32.41 14.37
C ILE A 18 19.44 -33.46 13.81
N ASN A 19 19.59 -34.54 14.57
CA ASN A 19 20.05 -35.84 14.08
C ASN A 19 18.93 -36.48 13.20
N ASN A 20 18.51 -35.83 12.13
CA ASN A 20 17.47 -36.34 11.27
C ASN A 20 18.04 -36.51 9.87
N SER A 21 17.92 -37.71 9.30
CA SER A 21 18.34 -38.04 7.93
C SER A 21 17.78 -37.05 6.91
N TYR A 22 16.60 -36.48 7.14
CA TYR A 22 15.97 -35.44 6.33
C TYR A 22 16.76 -34.13 6.27
N ALA A 23 17.30 -33.67 7.40
CA ALA A 23 18.14 -32.47 7.44
C ALA A 23 19.45 -32.71 6.69
N HIS A 24 19.99 -33.91 6.80
CA HIS A 24 21.22 -34.31 6.14
C HIS A 24 21.05 -34.42 4.61
N ASP A 25 19.93 -34.96 4.12
CA ASP A 25 19.63 -35.06 2.68
C ASP A 25 19.32 -33.68 2.09
N PHE A 26 18.61 -32.83 2.83
CA PHE A 26 18.35 -31.44 2.46
C PHE A 26 19.61 -30.58 2.43
N LEU A 27 20.59 -30.88 3.29
CA LEU A 27 21.85 -30.16 3.43
C LEU A 27 23.01 -30.79 2.66
N LYS A 28 22.85 -31.96 2.01
CA LYS A 28 23.92 -32.67 1.29
C LYS A 28 24.60 -31.83 0.20
N ASP A 29 23.84 -30.95 -0.44
CA ASP A 29 24.30 -30.10 -1.54
C ASP A 29 24.71 -28.68 -1.12
N VAL A 30 24.77 -28.41 0.20
CA VAL A 30 24.98 -27.05 0.74
C VAL A 30 26.33 -26.45 0.37
N ASN A 31 27.33 -27.28 0.12
CA ASN A 31 28.70 -26.88 -0.17
C ASN A 31 29.12 -27.07 -1.64
N ASN A 32 28.16 -27.24 -2.55
CA ASN A 32 28.51 -27.34 -3.97
C ASN A 32 28.80 -25.94 -4.51
N GLU A 33 30.06 -25.69 -4.85
CA GLU A 33 30.56 -24.39 -5.32
C GLU A 33 29.94 -23.92 -6.65
N ASP A 34 29.26 -24.79 -7.38
CA ASP A 34 28.60 -24.46 -8.67
C ASP A 34 27.23 -23.82 -8.51
N PHE A 35 26.65 -23.85 -7.30
CA PHE A 35 25.32 -23.35 -7.05
C PHE A 35 25.31 -22.14 -6.13
N ARG A 36 24.23 -21.35 -6.25
CA ARG A 36 23.84 -20.27 -5.37
C ARG A 36 22.44 -20.47 -4.85
N PHE A 37 22.11 -19.74 -3.81
CA PHE A 37 20.80 -19.75 -3.17
C PHE A 37 20.24 -18.33 -3.14
N CYS A 38 18.93 -18.23 -3.28
CA CYS A 38 18.24 -16.96 -3.18
C CYS A 38 16.86 -17.17 -2.55
N SER A 39 16.46 -16.29 -1.64
CA SER A 39 15.08 -16.26 -1.16
C SER A 39 14.24 -15.36 -2.05
N ILE A 40 13.04 -15.84 -2.38
CA ILE A 40 12.03 -15.06 -3.09
C ILE A 40 10.76 -15.07 -2.23
N VAL A 41 10.24 -13.88 -1.95
CA VAL A 41 8.98 -13.68 -1.23
C VAL A 41 7.89 -13.37 -2.26
N PHE A 42 6.78 -14.07 -2.18
CA PHE A 42 5.60 -13.85 -3.00
C PHE A 42 4.46 -13.39 -2.11
N LEU A 43 3.92 -12.22 -2.38
CA LEU A 43 2.80 -11.62 -1.67
C LEU A 43 1.54 -11.66 -2.54
N ILE A 44 0.46 -12.16 -1.99
CA ILE A 44 -0.85 -12.11 -2.63
C ILE A 44 -1.34 -10.66 -2.55
N ASP A 45 -1.59 -10.04 -3.70
CA ASP A 45 -2.08 -8.68 -3.77
C ASP A 45 -3.56 -8.62 -3.36
N LYS A 46 -3.98 -7.51 -2.74
CA LYS A 46 -5.31 -7.36 -2.14
C LYS A 46 -5.66 -8.50 -1.17
N TYR A 47 -4.71 -8.87 -0.33
CA TYR A 47 -4.84 -10.04 0.54
C TYR A 47 -6.10 -10.01 1.40
N ALA A 48 -6.52 -8.85 1.92
CA ALA A 48 -7.75 -8.71 2.69
C ALA A 48 -8.99 -9.13 1.86
N ALA A 49 -9.12 -8.65 0.62
CA ALA A 49 -10.20 -9.03 -0.27
C ALA A 49 -10.12 -10.52 -0.67
N PHE A 50 -8.90 -11.04 -0.86
CA PHE A 50 -8.68 -12.46 -1.14
C PHE A 50 -9.21 -13.35 0.00
N ILE A 51 -8.90 -13.06 1.27
CA ILE A 51 -9.37 -13.86 2.40
C ILE A 51 -10.87 -13.74 2.64
N GLU A 52 -11.48 -12.61 2.31
CA GLU A 52 -12.94 -12.42 2.40
C GLU A 52 -13.70 -13.21 1.33
N SER A 53 -13.12 -13.33 0.12
CA SER A 53 -13.77 -13.97 -1.02
C SER A 53 -13.64 -15.50 -1.03
N ILE A 54 -12.69 -16.07 -0.27
CA ILE A 54 -12.33 -17.49 -0.34
C ILE A 54 -12.48 -18.16 1.04
N PRO A 55 -13.17 -19.33 1.14
CA PRO A 55 -13.29 -20.08 2.38
C PRO A 55 -11.92 -20.44 2.98
N SER A 56 -11.78 -20.34 4.31
CA SER A 56 -10.48 -20.51 5.01
C SER A 56 -9.78 -21.85 4.69
N LYS A 57 -10.53 -22.92 4.44
CA LYS A 57 -9.96 -24.22 4.02
C LYS A 57 -9.33 -24.16 2.64
N GLU A 58 -9.90 -23.39 1.73
CA GLU A 58 -9.38 -23.22 0.37
C GLU A 58 -8.18 -22.29 0.33
N GLN A 59 -8.13 -21.27 1.19
CA GLN A 59 -6.98 -20.37 1.32
C GLN A 59 -5.69 -21.15 1.62
N TRP A 60 -5.76 -22.13 2.53
CA TRP A 60 -4.63 -23.00 2.84
C TRP A 60 -4.23 -23.86 1.64
N LEU A 61 -5.20 -24.42 0.91
CA LEU A 61 -4.93 -25.23 -0.30
C LEU A 61 -4.29 -24.41 -1.41
N ILE A 62 -4.70 -23.15 -1.58
CA ILE A 62 -4.12 -22.24 -2.56
C ILE A 62 -2.65 -21.99 -2.23
N LYS A 63 -2.32 -21.63 -0.98
CA LYS A 63 -0.92 -21.43 -0.55
C LYS A 63 -0.08 -22.70 -0.70
N TYR A 64 -0.64 -23.84 -0.34
CA TYR A 64 0.02 -25.14 -0.56
C TYR A 64 0.30 -25.39 -2.05
N SER A 65 -0.67 -25.09 -2.90
CA SER A 65 -0.52 -25.20 -4.36
C SER A 65 0.54 -24.25 -4.90
N LEU A 66 0.59 -23.02 -4.40
CA LEU A 66 1.64 -22.05 -4.75
C LEU A 66 3.03 -22.58 -4.39
N CYS A 67 3.21 -23.19 -3.21
CA CYS A 67 4.48 -23.82 -2.85
C CYS A 67 4.86 -24.95 -3.80
N ASN A 68 3.91 -25.80 -4.19
CA ASN A 68 4.17 -26.90 -5.11
C ASN A 68 4.52 -26.39 -6.52
N ILE A 69 3.80 -25.40 -7.05
CA ILE A 69 4.08 -24.78 -8.36
C ILE A 69 5.47 -24.13 -8.32
N PHE A 70 5.80 -23.42 -7.24
CA PHE A 70 7.11 -22.83 -7.04
C PHE A 70 8.22 -23.87 -7.11
N GLU A 71 8.09 -24.99 -6.41
CA GLU A 71 9.07 -26.06 -6.39
C GLU A 71 9.20 -26.74 -7.77
N GLU A 72 8.09 -26.93 -8.48
CA GLU A 72 8.09 -27.48 -9.82
C GLU A 72 8.78 -26.55 -10.82
N ALA A 73 8.49 -25.26 -10.77
CA ALA A 73 9.13 -24.25 -11.60
C ALA A 73 10.65 -24.19 -11.36
N CYS A 74 11.10 -24.31 -10.10
CA CYS A 74 12.52 -24.31 -9.76
C CYS A 74 13.30 -25.48 -10.32
N ARG A 75 12.68 -26.66 -10.56
CA ARG A 75 13.36 -27.85 -11.07
C ARG A 75 14.05 -27.65 -12.42
N ARG A 76 13.68 -26.62 -13.17
CA ARG A 76 14.33 -26.27 -14.45
C ARG A 76 15.70 -25.63 -14.27
N PHE A 77 15.94 -25.04 -13.09
CA PHE A 77 17.14 -24.25 -12.78
C PHE A 77 18.03 -24.90 -11.71
N GLY A 78 17.49 -25.89 -11.01
CA GLY A 78 18.11 -26.62 -9.91
C GLY A 78 17.04 -27.18 -8.98
N ASP A 79 16.95 -26.66 -7.77
CA ASP A 79 15.94 -27.05 -6.79
C ASP A 79 15.25 -25.84 -6.16
N GLY A 80 14.07 -26.07 -5.62
CA GLY A 80 13.30 -25.06 -4.89
C GLY A 80 12.60 -25.63 -3.67
N TYR A 81 12.44 -24.78 -2.65
CA TYR A 81 11.82 -25.16 -1.40
C TYR A 81 10.87 -24.05 -0.97
N GLY A 82 9.56 -24.30 -1.09
CA GLY A 82 8.51 -23.36 -0.74
C GLY A 82 7.93 -23.61 0.65
N THR A 83 7.58 -22.55 1.35
CA THR A 83 6.84 -22.61 2.62
C THR A 83 5.94 -21.39 2.78
N ASP A 84 4.96 -21.50 3.66
CA ASP A 84 4.07 -20.40 4.00
C ASP A 84 4.83 -19.24 4.65
N LEU A 85 4.45 -18.01 4.33
CA LEU A 85 5.04 -16.80 4.92
C LEU A 85 4.45 -16.58 6.32
N ALA A 86 5.30 -16.27 7.29
CA ALA A 86 4.89 -16.13 8.71
C ALA A 86 3.78 -15.09 8.96
N LEU A 87 3.67 -14.08 8.10
CA LEU A 87 2.62 -13.04 8.16
C LEU A 87 1.33 -13.40 7.42
N ASN A 88 1.20 -14.62 6.94
CA ASN A 88 0.04 -15.16 6.21
C ASN A 88 -0.34 -14.46 4.88
N GLU A 89 0.41 -13.49 4.39
CA GLU A 89 0.09 -12.74 3.16
C GLU A 89 0.57 -13.42 1.88
N GLY A 90 1.19 -14.60 1.96
CA GLY A 90 1.74 -15.27 0.79
C GLY A 90 2.64 -16.45 1.11
N ILE A 91 3.63 -16.68 0.27
CA ILE A 91 4.62 -17.75 0.43
C ILE A 91 6.05 -17.22 0.31
N VAL A 92 7.00 -17.94 0.85
CA VAL A 92 8.43 -17.71 0.63
C VAL A 92 9.06 -18.98 0.06
N GLY A 93 9.94 -18.79 -0.91
CA GLY A 93 10.70 -19.88 -1.52
C GLY A 93 12.20 -19.62 -1.45
N ILE A 94 12.97 -20.70 -1.31
CA ILE A 94 14.42 -20.72 -1.49
C ILE A 94 14.69 -21.39 -2.82
N VAL A 95 15.34 -20.70 -3.73
CA VAL A 95 15.78 -21.23 -5.03
C VAL A 95 17.26 -21.60 -4.93
N LYS A 96 17.60 -22.83 -5.32
CA LYS A 96 18.96 -23.28 -5.62
C LYS A 96 19.14 -23.21 -7.14
N PHE A 97 20.12 -22.48 -7.62
CA PHE A 97 20.34 -22.29 -9.05
C PHE A 97 21.84 -22.26 -9.38
N HIS A 98 22.19 -22.60 -10.64
CA HIS A 98 23.57 -22.61 -11.07
C HIS A 98 24.14 -21.18 -11.14
N LYS A 99 25.41 -21.00 -10.74
CA LYS A 99 26.09 -19.68 -10.74
C LYS A 99 26.08 -18.95 -12.08
N ALA A 100 26.04 -19.71 -13.18
CA ALA A 100 25.98 -19.14 -14.53
C ALA A 100 24.61 -18.55 -14.90
N GLU A 101 23.56 -18.84 -14.12
CA GLU A 101 22.20 -18.41 -14.42
C GLU A 101 21.88 -17.06 -13.81
N ASN A 102 20.94 -16.36 -14.46
CA ASN A 102 20.48 -15.07 -13.99
C ASN A 102 19.28 -15.23 -13.08
N ILE A 103 19.44 -14.94 -11.79
CA ILE A 103 18.36 -15.02 -10.80
C ILE A 103 17.14 -14.17 -11.16
N LEU A 104 17.31 -13.05 -11.87
CA LEU A 104 16.19 -12.19 -12.26
C LEU A 104 15.30 -12.89 -13.29
N ALA A 105 15.92 -13.55 -14.29
CA ALA A 105 15.19 -14.33 -15.28
C ALA A 105 14.47 -15.52 -14.63
N ILE A 106 15.14 -16.20 -13.70
CA ILE A 106 14.55 -17.29 -12.91
C ILE A 106 13.33 -16.79 -12.13
N ALA A 107 13.48 -15.69 -11.38
CA ALA A 107 12.42 -15.11 -10.58
C ALA A 107 11.22 -14.66 -11.43
N GLN A 108 11.47 -14.08 -12.60
CA GLN A 108 10.42 -13.70 -13.56
C GLN A 108 9.63 -14.92 -14.05
N ASN A 109 10.33 -15.97 -14.51
CA ASN A 109 9.68 -17.19 -14.96
C ASN A 109 8.82 -17.85 -13.88
N ILE A 110 9.36 -17.95 -12.66
CA ILE A 110 8.62 -18.50 -11.51
C ILE A 110 7.39 -17.62 -11.19
N CYS A 111 7.57 -16.30 -11.19
CA CYS A 111 6.49 -15.35 -10.92
C CYS A 111 5.36 -15.48 -11.95
N GLU A 112 5.68 -15.60 -13.22
CA GLU A 112 4.70 -15.77 -14.30
C GLU A 112 3.85 -17.04 -14.12
N GLU A 113 4.45 -18.15 -13.71
CA GLU A 113 3.72 -19.39 -13.45
C GLU A 113 2.79 -19.29 -12.25
N LEU A 114 3.28 -18.70 -11.17
CA LEU A 114 2.47 -18.46 -9.97
C LEU A 114 1.33 -17.48 -10.25
N GLN A 115 1.59 -16.41 -10.99
CA GLN A 115 0.57 -15.46 -11.43
C GLN A 115 -0.48 -16.10 -12.34
N ALA A 116 -0.07 -16.98 -13.25
CA ALA A 116 -1.01 -17.73 -14.11
C ALA A 116 -1.96 -18.60 -13.29
N TYR A 117 -1.49 -19.18 -12.19
CA TYR A 117 -2.33 -19.92 -11.25
C TYR A 117 -3.29 -18.97 -10.49
N MET A 118 -2.80 -17.83 -9.99
CA MET A 118 -3.58 -16.88 -9.21
C MET A 118 -4.67 -16.15 -9.99
N LYS A 119 -4.52 -16.02 -11.31
CA LYS A 119 -5.58 -15.49 -12.20
C LYS A 119 -6.92 -16.21 -12.05
N ARG A 120 -6.94 -17.48 -11.64
CA ARG A 120 -8.17 -18.25 -11.40
C ARG A 120 -8.98 -17.71 -10.22
N PHE A 121 -8.35 -16.93 -9.34
CA PHE A 121 -8.95 -16.35 -8.15
C PHE A 121 -9.11 -14.83 -8.27
N ASP A 122 -8.94 -14.29 -9.49
CA ASP A 122 -8.99 -12.85 -9.78
C ASP A 122 -8.01 -12.02 -8.92
N CYS A 123 -6.87 -12.65 -8.59
CA CYS A 123 -5.81 -12.07 -7.78
C CYS A 123 -4.49 -12.04 -8.54
N THR A 124 -3.65 -11.07 -8.20
CA THR A 124 -2.27 -10.99 -8.65
C THR A 124 -1.30 -11.36 -7.52
N LEU A 125 -0.05 -11.56 -7.90
CA LEU A 125 1.05 -11.91 -7.00
C LEU A 125 2.21 -10.96 -7.25
N SER A 126 2.63 -10.23 -6.22
CA SER A 126 3.89 -9.47 -6.25
C SER A 126 5.04 -10.32 -5.72
N CYS A 127 6.20 -10.17 -6.30
CA CYS A 127 7.37 -10.98 -5.95
C CYS A 127 8.54 -10.07 -5.57
N SER A 128 9.23 -10.42 -4.48
CA SER A 128 10.45 -9.73 -4.05
C SER A 128 11.61 -10.70 -3.95
N VAL A 129 12.68 -10.38 -4.68
CA VAL A 129 13.87 -11.19 -4.81
C VAL A 129 14.93 -10.73 -3.80
N GLY A 130 15.50 -11.67 -3.07
CA GLY A 130 16.61 -11.39 -2.16
C GLY A 130 17.95 -11.26 -2.88
N THR A 131 18.99 -10.97 -2.12
CA THR A 131 20.35 -11.00 -2.63
C THR A 131 20.84 -12.45 -2.68
N PRO A 132 21.33 -12.95 -3.82
CA PRO A 132 21.89 -14.30 -3.93
C PRO A 132 23.05 -14.51 -2.94
N CYS A 133 23.12 -15.70 -2.35
CA CYS A 133 24.20 -16.12 -1.45
C CYS A 133 24.82 -17.43 -1.90
N ASP A 134 26.09 -17.66 -1.51
CA ASP A 134 26.87 -18.80 -1.96
C ASP A 134 26.61 -20.07 -1.13
N ASN A 135 25.92 -19.97 0.00
CA ASN A 135 25.56 -21.12 0.80
C ASN A 135 24.15 -20.95 1.41
N MET A 136 23.54 -22.09 1.72
CA MET A 136 22.17 -22.14 2.24
C MET A 136 22.04 -21.56 3.66
N PHE A 137 23.11 -21.57 4.47
CA PHE A 137 23.08 -21.00 5.82
C PHE A 137 23.03 -19.47 5.80
N SER A 138 23.45 -18.84 4.70
CA SER A 138 23.38 -17.40 4.49
C SER A 138 22.04 -16.93 3.89
N VAL A 139 21.10 -17.86 3.66
CA VAL A 139 19.78 -17.57 3.07
C VAL A 139 18.95 -16.60 3.93
N SER A 140 19.19 -16.55 5.24
CA SER A 140 18.54 -15.57 6.13
C SER A 140 18.81 -14.12 5.74
N ALA A 141 20.02 -13.80 5.28
CA ALA A 141 20.35 -12.48 4.77
C ALA A 141 19.63 -12.18 3.44
N SER A 142 19.52 -13.18 2.57
CA SER A 142 18.73 -13.10 1.33
C SER A 142 17.26 -12.85 1.64
N TYR A 143 16.69 -13.58 2.57
CA TYR A 143 15.31 -13.44 3.03
C TYR A 143 15.05 -12.05 3.64
N SER A 144 15.93 -11.57 4.53
CA SER A 144 15.83 -10.24 5.11
C SER A 144 15.83 -9.14 4.04
N THR A 145 16.64 -9.32 2.99
CA THR A 145 16.66 -8.41 1.84
C THR A 145 15.35 -8.48 1.05
N ALA A 146 14.83 -9.69 0.79
CA ALA A 146 13.55 -9.87 0.09
C ALA A 146 12.39 -9.23 0.85
N ILE A 147 12.27 -9.47 2.16
CA ILE A 147 11.24 -8.85 3.02
C ILE A 147 11.36 -7.31 3.04
N SER A 148 12.59 -6.80 3.22
CA SER A 148 12.80 -5.35 3.23
C SER A 148 12.45 -4.69 1.90
N ASN A 149 12.75 -5.37 0.78
CA ASN A 149 12.45 -4.86 -0.54
C ASN A 149 10.96 -5.01 -0.91
N ALA A 150 10.24 -5.97 -0.33
CA ALA A 150 8.82 -6.19 -0.58
C ALA A 150 7.96 -4.94 -0.33
N HIS A 151 8.37 -4.06 0.60
CA HIS A 151 7.69 -2.78 0.84
C HIS A 151 7.67 -1.84 -0.37
N TYR A 152 8.59 -2.03 -1.35
CA TYR A 152 8.57 -1.25 -2.58
C TYR A 152 7.41 -1.61 -3.51
N ARG A 153 6.67 -2.72 -3.23
CA ARG A 153 5.37 -3.00 -3.85
C ARG A 153 4.44 -1.79 -3.78
N PHE A 154 4.49 -1.05 -2.68
CA PHE A 154 3.71 0.16 -2.47
C PHE A 154 3.86 1.16 -3.63
N PHE A 155 5.08 1.35 -4.14
CA PHE A 155 5.37 2.28 -5.24
C PHE A 155 5.38 1.64 -6.63
N LEU A 156 5.62 0.34 -6.71
CA LEU A 156 5.74 -0.38 -7.99
C LEU A 156 4.41 -0.98 -8.45
N GLY A 157 3.43 -1.01 -7.55
CA GLY A 157 2.11 -1.54 -7.82
C GLY A 157 2.00 -3.06 -7.68
N GLN A 158 0.78 -3.54 -7.87
CA GLN A 158 0.44 -4.96 -7.80
C GLN A 158 1.06 -5.74 -8.97
N GLY A 159 1.33 -7.02 -8.77
CA GLY A 159 1.95 -7.88 -9.77
C GLY A 159 3.42 -7.58 -10.08
N SER A 160 4.08 -6.76 -9.26
CA SER A 160 5.44 -6.32 -9.50
C SER A 160 6.50 -7.37 -9.12
N VAL A 161 7.61 -7.39 -9.89
CA VAL A 161 8.83 -8.15 -9.56
C VAL A 161 9.88 -7.18 -9.04
N ILE A 162 10.12 -7.23 -7.73
CA ILE A 162 10.98 -6.31 -7.00
C ILE A 162 12.36 -6.95 -6.81
N THR A 163 13.39 -6.31 -7.36
CA THR A 163 14.76 -6.81 -7.31
C THR A 163 15.66 -5.89 -6.50
N PRO A 164 16.76 -6.39 -5.90
CA PRO A 164 17.72 -5.55 -5.19
C PRO A 164 18.29 -4.42 -6.04
N GLU A 165 18.49 -4.66 -7.36
CA GLU A 165 19.00 -3.68 -8.31
C GLU A 165 17.98 -2.57 -8.57
N ALA A 166 16.70 -2.92 -8.76
CA ALA A 166 15.62 -1.96 -8.94
C ALA A 166 15.52 -1.05 -7.70
N VAL A 167 15.58 -1.63 -6.49
CA VAL A 167 15.53 -0.88 -5.24
C VAL A 167 16.76 0.04 -5.08
N LYS A 168 17.96 -0.42 -5.43
CA LYS A 168 19.17 0.44 -5.43
C LYS A 168 19.01 1.63 -6.36
N THR A 169 18.48 1.42 -7.57
CA THR A 169 18.24 2.48 -8.55
C THR A 169 17.23 3.51 -8.03
N ILE A 170 16.18 3.04 -7.36
CA ILE A 170 15.18 3.91 -6.70
C ILE A 170 15.84 4.76 -5.62
N LYS A 171 16.62 4.15 -4.71
CA LYS A 171 17.30 4.86 -3.61
C LYS A 171 18.26 5.94 -4.08
N ILE A 172 18.93 5.74 -5.21
CA ILE A 172 19.88 6.73 -5.79
C ILE A 172 19.14 7.96 -6.32
N LYS A 173 17.91 7.82 -6.80
CA LYS A 173 17.08 8.88 -7.38
C LYS A 173 16.27 9.68 -6.35
N GLN A 174 16.34 9.33 -5.07
CA GLN A 174 15.60 10.04 -4.03
C GLN A 174 16.06 11.49 -3.90
N ASN A 175 15.15 12.42 -4.20
CA ASN A 175 15.34 13.86 -4.06
C ASN A 175 14.57 14.37 -2.83
N ASN A 176 15.01 15.49 -2.25
CA ASN A 176 14.34 16.14 -1.10
C ASN A 176 13.01 16.80 -1.52
N THR A 177 11.99 15.99 -1.81
CA THR A 177 10.69 16.42 -2.34
C THR A 177 9.81 17.09 -1.28
N LEU A 178 10.16 16.96 0.02
CA LEU A 178 9.33 17.43 1.13
C LEU A 178 9.10 18.95 1.19
N LYS A 179 10.00 19.75 0.61
CA LYS A 179 9.90 21.22 0.69
C LYS A 179 8.68 21.80 -0.02
N ASP A 180 8.23 21.16 -1.10
CA ASP A 180 7.10 21.64 -1.90
C ASP A 180 5.75 21.04 -1.50
N MET A 181 5.76 20.06 -0.59
CA MET A 181 4.55 19.32 -0.22
C MET A 181 3.54 20.18 0.54
N ASP A 182 3.99 21.15 1.32
CA ASP A 182 3.10 22.05 2.06
C ASP A 182 2.24 22.91 1.13
N LEU A 183 2.84 23.43 0.06
CA LEU A 183 2.12 24.17 -0.95
C LEU A 183 1.08 23.28 -1.67
N LYS A 184 1.46 22.03 -1.96
CA LYS A 184 0.57 21.07 -2.62
C LYS A 184 -0.61 20.71 -1.73
N TRP A 185 -0.38 20.43 -0.45
CA TRP A 185 -1.46 20.15 0.50
C TRP A 185 -2.37 21.38 0.73
N SER A 186 -1.80 22.59 0.73
CA SER A 186 -2.59 23.82 0.77
C SER A 186 -3.50 23.97 -0.44
N ASN A 187 -3.04 23.55 -1.64
CA ASN A 187 -3.89 23.52 -2.83
C ASN A 187 -5.03 22.49 -2.73
N VAL A 188 -4.79 21.34 -2.11
CA VAL A 188 -5.86 20.36 -1.84
C VAL A 188 -6.94 20.97 -0.94
N ILE A 189 -6.56 21.63 0.15
CA ILE A 189 -7.50 22.32 1.05
C ILE A 189 -8.26 23.45 0.32
N ALA A 190 -7.58 24.18 -0.56
CA ALA A 190 -8.23 25.21 -1.39
C ALA A 190 -9.26 24.59 -2.36
N SER A 191 -8.94 23.44 -2.96
CA SER A 191 -9.87 22.72 -3.84
C SER A 191 -11.09 22.19 -3.08
N ILE A 192 -10.94 21.69 -1.86
CA ILE A 192 -12.06 21.31 -1.00
C ILE A 192 -12.98 22.53 -0.75
N LYS A 193 -12.39 23.69 -0.43
CA LYS A 193 -13.14 24.93 -0.17
C LYS A 193 -13.85 25.50 -1.40
N SER A 194 -13.33 25.24 -2.61
CA SER A 194 -13.96 25.66 -3.85
C SER A 194 -15.13 24.77 -4.27
N CYS A 195 -15.27 23.60 -3.65
CA CYS A 195 -16.26 22.58 -3.97
C CYS A 195 -16.17 22.08 -5.43
N ASP A 196 -14.95 22.02 -5.96
CA ASP A 196 -14.64 21.54 -7.31
C ASP A 196 -14.01 20.14 -7.23
N MET A 197 -14.78 19.11 -7.59
CA MET A 197 -14.36 17.71 -7.49
C MET A 197 -13.19 17.38 -8.43
N ASP A 198 -13.18 17.97 -9.63
CA ASP A 198 -12.09 17.77 -10.60
C ASP A 198 -10.78 18.41 -10.10
N ALA A 199 -10.88 19.60 -9.51
CA ALA A 199 -9.74 20.26 -8.89
C ALA A 199 -9.20 19.47 -7.69
N ILE A 200 -10.06 18.82 -6.89
CA ILE A 200 -9.66 17.93 -5.79
C ILE A 200 -8.88 16.76 -6.35
N ALA A 201 -9.43 15.99 -7.28
CA ALA A 201 -8.78 14.85 -7.88
C ALA A 201 -7.42 15.21 -8.49
N LYS A 202 -7.34 16.34 -9.21
CA LYS A 202 -6.11 16.84 -9.81
C LYS A 202 -5.05 17.27 -8.76
N SER A 203 -5.46 17.96 -7.70
CA SER A 203 -4.53 18.45 -6.66
C SER A 203 -4.00 17.31 -5.80
N VAL A 204 -4.86 16.37 -5.40
CA VAL A 204 -4.45 15.15 -4.70
C VAL A 204 -3.52 14.32 -5.59
N GLY A 205 -3.94 13.99 -6.81
CA GLY A 205 -3.13 13.20 -7.75
C GLY A 205 -1.75 13.79 -8.00
N SER A 206 -1.64 15.13 -8.20
CA SER A 206 -0.35 15.78 -8.39
C SER A 206 0.56 15.72 -7.15
N SER A 207 -0.03 15.69 -5.96
CA SER A 207 0.71 15.54 -4.70
C SER A 207 1.26 14.12 -4.54
N PHE A 208 0.43 13.12 -4.80
CA PHE A 208 0.83 11.70 -4.75
C PHE A 208 1.84 11.35 -5.86
N GLN A 209 1.71 11.92 -7.05
CA GLN A 209 2.69 11.73 -8.13
C GLN A 209 4.08 12.21 -7.72
N CYS A 210 4.20 13.30 -6.98
CA CYS A 210 5.51 13.74 -6.46
C CYS A 210 6.08 12.77 -5.44
N LEU A 211 5.25 12.21 -4.56
CA LEU A 211 5.66 11.20 -3.59
C LEU A 211 6.06 9.89 -4.27
N ASP A 212 5.34 9.50 -5.33
CA ASP A 212 5.72 8.35 -6.15
C ASP A 212 7.05 8.55 -6.86
N MET A 213 7.35 9.74 -7.35
CA MET A 213 8.66 10.05 -7.95
C MET A 213 9.81 9.92 -6.96
N ASP A 214 9.60 10.26 -5.69
CA ASP A 214 10.60 10.12 -4.62
C ASP A 214 10.80 8.66 -4.20
N LYS A 215 9.75 7.84 -4.31
CA LYS A 215 9.70 6.40 -3.92
C LYS A 215 10.34 6.13 -2.56
N ASN A 216 10.16 7.07 -1.62
CA ASN A 216 10.69 7.02 -0.27
C ASN A 216 9.56 6.84 0.75
N MET A 217 9.52 5.67 1.41
CA MET A 217 8.46 5.35 2.36
C MET A 217 8.44 6.30 3.58
N ILE A 218 9.60 6.78 4.03
CA ILE A 218 9.67 7.74 5.16
C ILE A 218 9.10 9.09 4.73
N SER A 219 9.49 9.57 3.55
CA SER A 219 8.94 10.80 2.96
C SER A 219 7.44 10.68 2.75
N PHE A 220 6.99 9.56 2.20
CA PHE A 220 5.56 9.28 2.01
C PHE A 220 4.80 9.34 3.34
N ARG A 221 5.23 8.57 4.35
CA ARG A 221 4.57 8.54 5.67
C ARG A 221 4.52 9.91 6.33
N SER A 222 5.62 10.68 6.25
CA SER A 222 5.67 12.04 6.80
C SER A 222 4.69 12.98 6.10
N ALA A 223 4.66 12.96 4.76
CA ALA A 223 3.76 13.77 3.97
C ALA A 223 2.29 13.37 4.15
N TYR A 224 2.02 12.07 4.23
CA TYR A 224 0.69 11.51 4.48
C TYR A 224 0.16 11.93 5.86
N PHE A 225 0.96 11.76 6.91
CA PHE A 225 0.62 12.22 8.26
C PHE A 225 0.27 13.72 8.30
N ARG A 226 1.07 14.52 7.60
CA ARG A 226 0.84 15.96 7.50
C ARG A 226 -0.47 16.30 6.80
N MET A 227 -0.80 15.57 5.73
CA MET A 227 -2.09 15.69 5.05
C MET A 227 -3.27 15.36 5.98
N ILE A 228 -3.21 14.25 6.71
CA ILE A 228 -4.22 13.86 7.70
C ILE A 228 -4.40 14.96 8.76
N SER A 229 -3.31 15.54 9.24
CA SER A 229 -3.34 16.65 10.20
C SER A 229 -4.04 17.89 9.64
N LEU A 230 -3.82 18.24 8.37
CA LEU A 230 -4.49 19.37 7.72
C LEU A 230 -5.98 19.11 7.50
N LEU A 231 -6.37 17.88 7.15
CA LEU A 231 -7.77 17.49 7.01
C LEU A 231 -8.48 17.51 8.37
N ASN A 232 -7.83 17.06 9.45
CA ASN A 232 -8.35 17.17 10.80
C ASN A 232 -8.57 18.65 11.21
N SER A 233 -7.61 19.54 10.92
CA SER A 233 -7.78 20.97 11.16
C SER A 233 -8.96 21.52 10.36
N PHE A 234 -9.10 21.15 9.09
CA PHE A 234 -10.23 21.57 8.26
C PHE A 234 -11.58 21.14 8.87
N ILE A 235 -11.70 19.88 9.31
CA ILE A 235 -12.91 19.39 9.98
C ILE A 235 -13.22 20.20 11.25
N ASN A 236 -12.20 20.43 12.06
CA ASN A 236 -12.35 21.19 13.30
C ASN A 236 -12.74 22.68 13.09
N ASP A 237 -12.25 23.29 12.01
CA ASP A 237 -12.50 24.70 11.72
C ASP A 237 -13.86 24.93 11.04
N TYR A 238 -14.30 24.00 10.20
CA TYR A 238 -15.42 24.23 9.30
C TYR A 238 -16.60 23.26 9.45
N LEU A 239 -16.39 22.04 9.96
CA LEU A 239 -17.38 20.94 9.94
C LEU A 239 -17.71 20.42 11.33
N LEU A 240 -17.79 21.32 12.33
CA LEU A 240 -18.03 20.99 13.75
C LEU A 240 -19.28 20.13 13.98
N TYR A 241 -20.32 20.31 13.17
CA TYR A 241 -21.60 19.61 13.32
C TYR A 241 -21.54 18.10 12.99
N LYS A 242 -20.51 17.67 12.23
CA LYS A 242 -20.25 16.25 11.91
C LYS A 242 -18.85 15.80 12.35
N LYS A 243 -18.20 16.58 13.21
CA LYS A 243 -16.81 16.39 13.63
C LYS A 243 -16.50 14.96 14.06
N GLU A 244 -17.31 14.36 14.91
CA GLU A 244 -17.06 13.01 15.44
C GLU A 244 -17.08 11.96 14.35
N ALA A 245 -18.08 11.99 13.46
CA ALA A 245 -18.22 11.03 12.37
C ALA A 245 -17.08 11.19 11.33
N LEU A 246 -16.70 12.43 10.99
CA LEU A 246 -15.64 12.70 10.03
C LEU A 246 -14.25 12.37 10.59
N ASN A 247 -14.00 12.67 11.87
CA ASN A 247 -12.75 12.28 12.52
C ASN A 247 -12.63 10.76 12.63
N TYR A 248 -13.70 10.03 12.96
CA TYR A 248 -13.68 8.58 12.94
C TYR A 248 -13.28 8.02 11.56
N LYS A 249 -13.85 8.57 10.47
CA LYS A 249 -13.45 8.16 9.11
C LYS A 249 -12.00 8.53 8.80
N LEU A 250 -11.54 9.69 9.25
CA LEU A 250 -10.16 10.12 9.07
C LEU A 250 -9.18 9.20 9.80
N ASP A 251 -9.51 8.77 11.02
CA ASP A 251 -8.73 7.81 11.79
C ASP A 251 -8.68 6.45 11.07
N MET A 252 -9.82 5.97 10.55
CA MET A 252 -9.86 4.75 9.75
C MET A 252 -9.00 4.83 8.48
N LEU A 253 -8.94 5.99 7.82
CA LEU A 253 -8.05 6.22 6.68
C LEU A 253 -6.58 6.22 7.09
N PHE A 254 -6.27 6.81 8.24
CA PHE A 254 -4.91 6.87 8.77
C PHE A 254 -4.38 5.50 9.19
N GLU A 255 -5.22 4.68 9.82
CA GLU A 255 -4.87 3.32 10.27
C GLU A 255 -4.87 2.30 9.14
N ARG A 256 -5.44 2.64 7.97
CA ARG A 256 -5.53 1.72 6.84
C ARG A 256 -4.15 1.40 6.29
N ASP A 257 -3.83 0.11 6.20
CA ASP A 257 -2.62 -0.37 5.54
C ASP A 257 -2.86 -0.46 4.02
N TYR A 258 -2.45 0.57 3.31
CA TYR A 258 -2.57 0.62 1.85
C TYR A 258 -1.47 -0.22 1.19
N GLU A 259 -1.85 -1.09 0.29
CA GLU A 259 -0.90 -1.93 -0.45
C GLU A 259 -0.15 -1.16 -1.53
N THR A 260 -0.80 -0.14 -2.12
CA THR A 260 -0.21 0.70 -3.17
C THR A 260 -0.42 2.19 -2.92
N ILE A 261 0.43 3.01 -3.55
CA ILE A 261 0.29 4.47 -3.50
C ILE A 261 -0.99 4.94 -4.19
N ASP A 262 -1.45 4.23 -5.21
CA ASP A 262 -2.69 4.53 -5.94
C ASP A 262 -3.92 4.27 -5.06
N ASP A 263 -3.91 3.20 -4.25
CA ASP A 263 -4.97 2.93 -3.27
C ASP A 263 -5.05 4.04 -2.21
N ALA A 264 -3.88 4.51 -1.74
CA ALA A 264 -3.82 5.62 -0.80
C ALA A 264 -4.30 6.94 -1.43
N CYS A 265 -3.93 7.20 -2.69
CA CYS A 265 -4.38 8.36 -3.45
C CYS A 265 -5.90 8.35 -3.63
N SER A 266 -6.47 7.22 -4.03
CA SER A 266 -7.92 7.06 -4.20
C SER A 266 -8.66 7.29 -2.88
N GLY A 267 -8.25 6.64 -1.79
CA GLY A 267 -8.88 6.79 -0.49
C GLY A 267 -8.90 8.24 0.03
N ILE A 268 -7.80 8.96 -0.14
CA ILE A 268 -7.71 10.39 0.21
C ILE A 268 -8.59 11.24 -0.71
N THR A 269 -8.61 10.95 -2.01
CA THR A 269 -9.44 11.69 -2.97
C THR A 269 -10.91 11.57 -2.62
N ASP A 270 -11.40 10.36 -2.37
CA ASP A 270 -12.78 10.08 -2.00
C ASP A 270 -13.17 10.83 -0.71
N PHE A 271 -12.29 10.81 0.29
CA PHE A 271 -12.53 11.52 1.53
C PHE A 271 -12.51 13.05 1.36
N CYS A 272 -11.61 13.60 0.56
CA CYS A 272 -11.59 15.03 0.23
C CYS A 272 -12.87 15.47 -0.51
N CYS A 273 -13.39 14.62 -1.40
CA CYS A 273 -14.67 14.86 -2.07
C CYS A 273 -15.83 14.85 -1.07
N GLU A 274 -15.85 13.92 -0.13
CA GLU A 274 -16.85 13.91 0.95
C GLU A 274 -16.79 15.19 1.79
N LEU A 275 -15.60 15.61 2.22
CA LEU A 275 -15.43 16.86 2.98
C LEU A 275 -15.90 18.08 2.19
N SER A 276 -15.65 18.11 0.90
CA SER A 276 -16.07 19.18 0.02
C SER A 276 -17.59 19.25 -0.10
N GLU A 277 -18.26 18.11 -0.22
CA GLU A 277 -19.73 18.04 -0.28
C GLU A 277 -20.35 18.52 1.05
N GLU A 278 -19.83 18.08 2.19
CA GLU A 278 -20.27 18.56 3.51
C GLU A 278 -20.07 20.08 3.66
N PHE A 279 -18.93 20.58 3.20
CA PHE A 279 -18.66 22.02 3.24
C PHE A 279 -19.59 22.82 2.34
N ARG A 280 -19.95 22.29 1.17
CA ARG A 280 -20.92 22.90 0.24
C ARG A 280 -22.32 23.01 0.88
N GLN A 281 -22.78 21.93 1.51
CA GLN A 281 -24.06 21.93 2.23
C GLN A 281 -24.08 22.94 3.37
N LEU A 282 -22.96 23.08 4.11
CA LEU A 282 -22.83 24.06 5.16
C LEU A 282 -22.90 25.50 4.63
N LYS A 283 -22.20 25.79 3.51
CA LYS A 283 -22.26 27.10 2.85
C LYS A 283 -23.70 27.46 2.46
N GLY A 284 -24.38 26.53 1.79
CA GLY A 284 -25.77 26.75 1.39
C GLY A 284 -26.70 27.01 2.57
N SER A 285 -26.53 26.25 3.67
CA SER A 285 -27.35 26.44 4.86
C SER A 285 -27.04 27.73 5.64
N LYS A 286 -25.77 28.12 5.73
CA LYS A 286 -25.37 29.39 6.37
C LYS A 286 -25.86 30.59 5.57
N THR A 287 -25.64 30.59 4.26
CA THR A 287 -26.09 31.67 3.38
C THR A 287 -27.60 31.90 3.52
N ASN A 288 -28.39 30.83 3.53
CA ASN A 288 -29.84 30.93 3.71
C ASN A 288 -30.24 31.42 5.11
N LYS A 289 -29.55 30.97 6.20
CA LYS A 289 -29.80 31.45 7.56
C LYS A 289 -29.39 32.90 7.74
N ASP A 290 -28.25 33.30 7.19
CA ASP A 290 -27.76 34.67 7.28
C ASP A 290 -28.64 35.63 6.49
N ILE A 291 -29.07 35.28 5.29
CA ILE A 291 -30.03 36.04 4.50
C ILE A 291 -31.38 36.13 5.26
N PHE A 292 -31.88 35.01 5.78
CA PHE A 292 -33.12 35.01 6.55
C PHE A 292 -33.03 35.88 7.82
N ALA A 293 -31.91 35.86 8.54
CA ALA A 293 -31.68 36.69 9.71
C ALA A 293 -31.59 38.17 9.32
N LEU A 294 -30.92 38.51 8.21
CA LEU A 294 -30.86 39.88 7.70
C LEU A 294 -32.23 40.38 7.26
N VAL A 295 -32.96 39.60 6.50
CA VAL A 295 -34.33 39.93 6.04
C VAL A 295 -35.24 40.11 7.27
N ASN A 296 -35.23 39.22 8.24
CA ASN A 296 -36.04 39.37 9.47
C ASN A 296 -35.66 40.62 10.23
N LYS A 297 -34.37 40.89 10.41
CA LYS A 297 -33.90 42.09 11.10
C LYS A 297 -34.35 43.37 10.39
N PHE A 298 -34.27 43.41 9.06
CA PHE A 298 -34.71 44.54 8.25
C PHE A 298 -36.21 44.72 8.31
N VAL A 299 -37.00 43.67 8.19
CA VAL A 299 -38.46 43.69 8.27
C VAL A 299 -38.89 44.14 9.66
N LEU A 300 -38.32 43.58 10.76
CA LEU A 300 -38.62 43.98 12.12
C LEU A 300 -38.28 45.45 12.42
N LYS A 301 -37.26 45.99 11.76
CA LYS A 301 -36.86 47.38 11.92
C LYS A 301 -37.79 48.32 11.16
N ASN A 302 -38.36 47.89 10.04
CA ASN A 302 -39.11 48.75 9.11
C ASN A 302 -40.59 48.33 8.94
N TYR A 303 -41.14 47.44 9.79
CA TYR A 303 -42.50 46.91 9.62
C TYR A 303 -43.61 47.99 9.75
N THR A 304 -43.29 49.16 10.32
CA THR A 304 -44.20 50.29 10.41
C THR A 304 -44.16 51.20 9.18
N ASP A 305 -43.19 51.04 8.29
CA ASP A 305 -43.07 51.81 7.05
C ASP A 305 -44.04 51.28 6.00
N ARG A 306 -45.08 52.10 5.67
CA ARG A 306 -46.08 51.78 4.64
C ARG A 306 -45.50 51.62 3.24
N SER A 307 -44.26 52.05 3.01
CA SER A 307 -43.56 51.93 1.74
C SER A 307 -42.68 50.68 1.66
N LEU A 308 -42.72 49.77 2.65
CA LEU A 308 -41.97 48.52 2.64
C LEU A 308 -42.49 47.59 1.54
N THR A 309 -41.64 47.27 0.59
CA THR A 309 -41.94 46.35 -0.54
C THR A 309 -40.89 45.24 -0.64
N LEU A 310 -41.23 44.14 -1.28
CA LEU A 310 -40.28 43.04 -1.56
C LEU A 310 -39.06 43.53 -2.31
N SER A 311 -39.20 44.46 -3.25
CA SER A 311 -38.05 45.06 -3.98
C SER A 311 -37.11 45.77 -3.02
N LYS A 312 -37.65 46.56 -2.07
CA LYS A 312 -36.84 47.27 -1.05
C LYS A 312 -36.09 46.32 -0.14
N ILE A 313 -36.67 45.15 0.16
CA ILE A 313 -36.03 44.10 0.97
C ILE A 313 -34.92 43.42 0.18
N ALA A 314 -35.07 43.28 -1.13
CA ALA A 314 -34.10 42.62 -2.02
C ALA A 314 -32.92 43.53 -2.41
N ASP A 315 -33.12 44.89 -2.33
CA ASP A 315 -32.10 45.87 -2.69
C ASP A 315 -31.12 46.20 -1.50
N GLU A 316 -31.47 45.80 -0.28
CA GLU A 316 -30.68 45.96 0.95
C GLU A 316 -29.96 44.67 1.34
#